data_71931cf53865a4c1a699007462d5a82b
#
_entry.id   71931cf53865a4c1a699007462d5a82b
#
_cell.length_a   1.000
_cell.length_b   1.000
_cell.length_c   1.000
_cell.angle_alpha   90.00
_cell.angle_beta   90.00
_cell.angle_gamma   90.00
#
_symmetry.space_group_name_H-M   'P 1'
#
loop_
_entity.id
_entity.type
_entity.pdbx_description
1 polymer ?
#
loop_
_entity_poly.entity_id
_entity_poly.type
_entity_poly.pdbx_seq_one_letter_code
_entity_poly.pdbx_strand_id
1 'polypeptide(L)'
;MSYLSLILFTPLVGALILLFVNRQNENAIRWIANVVAFIGFAISIPLWFWINPRSADYQFVERLPWIPSVGAEYFLGVDGFSTLLVLLTTMMGSIAVLSSWTAITERVKEYYIFLLILQTGMLGAFMALDFLLFFLFWEVMLVPMYFLIGIWGSANRLYSAIKFFLYTLVGSVVMLLGILAVYFQTPATATSAHTFDVTVMQQMSLAPDLQWWVFLAFFLGFAIKVPMFPFHTWLPDAHTDAPTAGSVILAAVLLKMGTYGFIRFSLPILPEATRAFVPFIVLLSIIGIVYGALVALAQKDWKRLVAYSSVSHMAMVMLGMFALNPVGITGSIVQQLNHGISTGALFLLVGVVYERRHTREIAEYGGLSKVMPVYAAVFLVMTMSSIGLPALNGFIGEFLILQGVFVASKLWAAFAASGIVLGAAYMLYLYQRTMFGKIENPKNERLMDLSAREFATFAPLLVLAVWIGLYPKPFLDRLDTSVQRVIARVSPQYAQGAAASTQPAASAATPVATQGTR
;
A
#
# COMPACT_ATOMS: atom_id res chain seq x y z
N MET A 1 -2.66 26.42 11.09
CA MET A 1 -2.48 25.37 10.06
C MET A 1 -3.12 24.13 10.63
N SER A 2 -4.03 23.52 9.92
CA SER A 2 -4.72 22.33 10.40
C SER A 2 -3.78 21.12 10.36
N TYR A 3 -4.03 20.11 11.19
CA TYR A 3 -3.04 19.08 11.48
C TYR A 3 -2.73 18.16 10.28
N LEU A 4 -3.76 17.76 9.51
CA LEU A 4 -3.54 16.93 8.30
C LEU A 4 -2.82 17.72 7.21
N SER A 5 -3.16 19.00 7.03
CA SER A 5 -2.44 19.89 6.11
C SER A 5 -0.96 20.03 6.47
N LEU A 6 -0.64 20.05 7.77
CA LEU A 6 0.75 20.09 8.22
C LEU A 6 1.51 18.83 7.79
N ILE A 7 0.94 17.65 7.98
CA ILE A 7 1.54 16.39 7.53
C ILE A 7 1.68 16.37 5.99
N LEU A 8 0.61 16.78 5.29
CA LEU A 8 0.53 16.76 3.83
C LEU A 8 1.58 17.63 3.15
N PHE A 9 1.74 18.87 3.64
CA PHE A 9 2.57 19.87 2.97
C PHE A 9 4.01 19.94 3.51
N THR A 10 4.35 19.26 4.61
CA THR A 10 5.73 19.21 5.10
C THR A 10 6.71 18.77 4.01
N PRO A 11 6.52 17.68 3.27
CA PRO A 11 7.45 17.31 2.19
C PRO A 11 7.50 18.36 1.07
N LEU A 12 6.37 18.96 0.71
CA LEU A 12 6.31 20.00 -0.33
C LEU A 12 7.08 21.24 0.08
N VAL A 13 6.97 21.66 1.35
CA VAL A 13 7.78 22.77 1.90
C VAL A 13 9.26 22.44 1.78
N GLY A 14 9.66 21.21 2.09
CA GLY A 14 11.04 20.76 1.86
C GLY A 14 11.48 20.87 0.41
N ALA A 15 10.63 20.43 -0.53
CA ALA A 15 10.90 20.57 -1.97
C ALA A 15 11.07 22.05 -2.38
N LEU A 16 10.22 22.94 -1.87
CA LEU A 16 10.32 24.38 -2.14
C LEU A 16 11.59 24.98 -1.55
N ILE A 17 11.97 24.62 -0.32
CA ILE A 17 13.25 25.06 0.27
C ILE A 17 14.43 24.63 -0.60
N LEU A 18 14.43 23.39 -1.08
CA LEU A 18 15.49 22.87 -1.93
C LEU A 18 15.64 23.64 -3.25
N LEU A 19 14.58 24.28 -3.78
CA LEU A 19 14.68 25.12 -4.98
C LEU A 19 15.66 26.30 -4.80
N PHE A 20 15.79 26.81 -3.60
CA PHE A 20 16.68 27.96 -3.29
C PHE A 20 18.09 27.54 -2.85
N VAL A 21 18.34 26.26 -2.58
CA VAL A 21 19.66 25.75 -2.19
C VAL A 21 20.56 25.66 -3.42
N ASN A 22 21.85 26.03 -3.28
CA ASN A 22 22.82 25.90 -4.37
C ASN A 22 23.05 24.43 -4.74
N ARG A 23 22.98 24.09 -6.02
CA ARG A 23 23.20 22.72 -6.56
C ARG A 23 24.55 22.13 -6.17
N GLN A 24 25.58 22.95 -6.00
CA GLN A 24 26.92 22.50 -5.64
C GLN A 24 27.02 22.05 -4.18
N ASN A 25 26.09 22.46 -3.32
CA ASN A 25 26.08 22.07 -1.93
C ASN A 25 25.23 20.82 -1.69
N GLU A 26 25.69 19.71 -2.24
CA GLU A 26 24.97 18.43 -2.15
C GLU A 26 24.72 17.97 -0.72
N ASN A 27 25.66 18.24 0.20
CA ASN A 27 25.50 17.87 1.60
C ASN A 27 24.32 18.62 2.26
N ALA A 28 24.20 19.93 2.00
CA ALA A 28 23.05 20.69 2.50
C ALA A 28 21.72 20.16 1.91
N ILE A 29 21.71 19.83 0.61
CA ILE A 29 20.52 19.26 -0.05
C ILE A 29 20.12 17.94 0.62
N ARG A 30 21.07 17.02 0.84
CA ARG A 30 20.84 15.72 1.48
C ARG A 30 20.33 15.91 2.93
N TRP A 31 20.95 16.81 3.71
CA TRP A 31 20.53 17.08 5.08
C TRP A 31 19.13 17.68 5.16
N ILE A 32 18.82 18.70 4.34
CA ILE A 32 17.52 19.35 4.33
C ILE A 32 16.44 18.32 3.96
N ALA A 33 16.64 17.53 2.91
CA ALA A 33 15.68 16.50 2.51
C ALA A 33 15.42 15.47 3.61
N ASN A 34 16.49 15.00 4.29
CA ASN A 34 16.37 14.03 5.38
C ASN A 34 15.67 14.62 6.61
N VAL A 35 16.06 15.85 7.02
CA VAL A 35 15.43 16.52 8.16
C VAL A 35 13.95 16.75 7.92
N VAL A 36 13.57 17.24 6.74
CA VAL A 36 12.17 17.49 6.40
C VAL A 36 11.36 16.19 6.35
N ALA A 37 11.89 15.13 5.71
CA ALA A 37 11.21 13.84 5.68
C ALA A 37 11.03 13.27 7.09
N PHE A 38 12.05 13.34 7.93
CA PHE A 38 11.98 12.90 9.34
C PHE A 38 11.00 13.73 10.16
N ILE A 39 10.97 15.06 9.98
CA ILE A 39 9.98 15.95 10.62
C ILE A 39 8.57 15.54 10.19
N GLY A 40 8.33 15.29 8.90
CA GLY A 40 7.04 14.84 8.40
C GLY A 40 6.60 13.51 9.03
N PHE A 41 7.52 12.58 9.21
CA PHE A 41 7.26 11.33 9.91
C PHE A 41 6.96 11.57 11.39
N ALA A 42 7.80 12.36 12.09
CA ALA A 42 7.61 12.66 13.51
C ALA A 42 6.27 13.36 13.79
N ILE A 43 5.85 14.30 12.92
CA ILE A 43 4.55 14.98 13.01
C ILE A 43 3.39 14.00 12.77
N SER A 44 3.58 12.96 11.97
CA SER A 44 2.53 11.97 11.70
C SER A 44 2.32 10.96 12.84
N ILE A 45 3.33 10.69 13.67
CA ILE A 45 3.26 9.70 14.76
C ILE A 45 2.08 9.94 15.74
N PRO A 46 1.75 11.18 16.16
CA PRO A 46 0.60 11.41 17.03
C PRO A 46 -0.74 10.92 16.46
N LEU A 47 -0.90 10.80 15.14
CA LEU A 47 -2.11 10.18 14.55
C LEU A 47 -2.37 8.79 15.14
N TRP A 48 -1.32 8.02 15.38
CA TRP A 48 -1.44 6.69 15.98
C TRP A 48 -2.09 6.71 17.36
N PHE A 49 -1.83 7.73 18.15
CA PHE A 49 -2.33 7.85 19.53
C PHE A 49 -3.66 8.59 19.63
N TRP A 50 -3.89 9.56 18.74
CA TRP A 50 -5.04 10.47 18.83
C TRP A 50 -6.26 9.97 18.05
N ILE A 51 -6.08 9.07 17.08
CA ILE A 51 -7.23 8.47 16.40
C ILE A 51 -8.08 7.65 17.38
N ASN A 52 -9.38 7.90 17.38
CA ASN A 52 -10.33 7.12 18.18
C ASN A 52 -10.73 5.87 17.39
N PRO A 53 -10.30 4.66 17.80
CA PRO A 53 -10.61 3.43 17.07
C PRO A 53 -12.08 2.99 17.18
N ARG A 54 -12.87 3.62 18.07
CA ARG A 54 -14.29 3.33 18.27
C ARG A 54 -15.21 4.21 17.44
N SER A 55 -14.69 5.24 16.77
CA SER A 55 -15.47 6.09 15.88
C SER A 55 -15.41 5.55 14.44
N ALA A 56 -16.57 5.38 13.83
CA ALA A 56 -16.69 5.07 12.41
C ALA A 56 -16.56 6.32 11.51
N ASP A 57 -16.62 7.52 12.10
CA ASP A 57 -16.54 8.78 11.36
C ASP A 57 -15.10 9.11 10.95
N TYR A 58 -14.98 9.94 9.92
CA TYR A 58 -13.69 10.54 9.57
C TYR A 58 -13.27 11.52 10.64
N GLN A 59 -11.98 11.49 11.01
CA GLN A 59 -11.40 12.28 12.07
C GLN A 59 -10.39 13.28 11.54
N PHE A 60 -10.03 14.29 12.34
CA PHE A 60 -9.14 15.39 11.92
C PHE A 60 -9.63 16.09 10.65
N VAL A 61 -10.94 16.19 10.49
CA VAL A 61 -11.58 16.76 9.30
C VAL A 61 -11.17 18.21 9.09
N GLU A 62 -10.69 18.51 7.89
CA GLU A 62 -10.34 19.84 7.41
C GLU A 62 -11.13 20.12 6.14
N ARG A 63 -12.00 21.13 6.17
CA ARG A 63 -12.89 21.42 5.06
C ARG A 63 -12.88 22.91 4.75
N LEU A 64 -12.51 23.27 3.51
CA LEU A 64 -12.47 24.63 3.01
C LEU A 64 -12.99 24.66 1.57
N PRO A 65 -13.75 25.68 1.16
CA PRO A 65 -14.18 25.81 -0.23
C PRO A 65 -12.96 26.01 -1.13
N TRP A 66 -12.89 25.24 -2.21
CA TRP A 66 -11.81 25.33 -3.20
C TRP A 66 -12.32 25.88 -4.55
N ILE A 67 -13.25 25.17 -5.20
CA ILE A 67 -13.90 25.60 -6.45
C ILE A 67 -15.42 25.51 -6.26
N PRO A 68 -16.06 26.54 -5.63
CA PRO A 68 -17.47 26.46 -5.27
C PRO A 68 -18.41 26.24 -6.47
N SER A 69 -18.06 26.77 -7.65
CA SER A 69 -18.89 26.67 -8.88
C SER A 69 -19.13 25.22 -9.33
N VAL A 70 -18.23 24.30 -8.99
CA VAL A 70 -18.36 22.87 -9.31
C VAL A 70 -18.52 22.00 -8.04
N GLY A 71 -18.64 22.61 -6.85
CA GLY A 71 -18.80 21.89 -5.60
C GLY A 71 -17.57 21.09 -5.18
N ALA A 72 -16.37 21.55 -5.57
CA ALA A 72 -15.11 20.94 -5.15
C ALA A 72 -14.56 21.67 -3.93
N GLU A 73 -14.09 20.90 -2.96
CA GLU A 73 -13.60 21.39 -1.67
C GLU A 73 -12.20 20.87 -1.35
N TYR A 74 -11.43 21.67 -0.63
CA TYR A 74 -10.28 21.15 0.08
C TYR A 74 -10.79 20.42 1.31
N PHE A 75 -11.04 19.12 1.13
CA PHE A 75 -11.64 18.28 2.16
C PHE A 75 -10.72 17.11 2.47
N LEU A 76 -10.12 17.15 3.65
CA LEU A 76 -9.26 16.11 4.18
C LEU A 76 -9.90 15.46 5.40
N GLY A 77 -9.59 14.18 5.61
CA GLY A 77 -9.97 13.43 6.80
C GLY A 77 -9.32 12.06 6.79
N VAL A 78 -9.20 11.46 7.96
CA VAL A 78 -8.63 10.13 8.12
C VAL A 78 -9.55 9.25 8.97
N ASP A 79 -9.48 7.95 8.74
CA ASP A 79 -10.04 6.90 9.57
C ASP A 79 -8.95 5.89 9.94
N GLY A 80 -9.31 4.80 10.59
CA GLY A 80 -8.34 3.79 11.01
C GLY A 80 -7.51 3.24 9.84
N PHE A 81 -8.14 3.04 8.67
CA PHE A 81 -7.45 2.53 7.48
C PHE A 81 -6.48 3.55 6.88
N SER A 82 -6.93 4.76 6.60
CA SER A 82 -6.07 5.79 6.01
C SER A 82 -4.94 6.21 6.96
N THR A 83 -5.17 6.20 8.28
CA THR A 83 -4.12 6.47 9.28
C THR A 83 -2.93 5.52 9.15
N LEU A 84 -3.16 4.22 8.98
CA LEU A 84 -2.08 3.24 8.78
C LEU A 84 -1.29 3.53 7.51
N LEU A 85 -1.96 3.90 6.42
CA LEU A 85 -1.30 4.21 5.15
C LEU A 85 -0.55 5.55 5.18
N VAL A 86 -1.06 6.56 5.89
CA VAL A 86 -0.36 7.84 6.11
C VAL A 86 0.92 7.62 6.90
N LEU A 87 0.87 6.86 8.00
CA LEU A 87 2.04 6.51 8.80
C LEU A 87 3.07 5.69 8.01
N LEU A 88 2.59 4.71 7.24
CA LEU A 88 3.46 3.95 6.34
C LEU A 88 4.14 4.87 5.31
N THR A 89 3.40 5.80 4.72
CA THR A 89 3.91 6.71 3.69
C THR A 89 4.98 7.65 4.26
N THR A 90 4.75 8.24 5.43
CA THR A 90 5.72 9.16 6.05
C THR A 90 6.98 8.42 6.50
N MET A 91 6.84 7.24 7.08
CA MET A 91 7.96 6.38 7.47
C MET A 91 8.77 5.92 6.25
N MET A 92 8.12 5.36 5.24
CA MET A 92 8.81 4.87 4.04
C MET A 92 9.42 6.00 3.22
N GLY A 93 8.80 7.19 3.22
CA GLY A 93 9.38 8.39 2.65
C GLY A 93 10.70 8.78 3.31
N SER A 94 10.75 8.78 4.64
CA SER A 94 11.97 9.05 5.40
C SER A 94 13.06 8.02 5.13
N ILE A 95 12.71 6.74 5.10
CA ILE A 95 13.62 5.64 4.78
C ILE A 95 14.15 5.78 3.33
N ALA A 96 13.29 6.09 2.37
CA ALA A 96 13.66 6.27 0.98
C ALA A 96 14.66 7.45 0.79
N VAL A 97 14.40 8.57 1.47
CA VAL A 97 15.30 9.73 1.44
C VAL A 97 16.65 9.37 2.07
N LEU A 98 16.67 8.69 3.23
CA LEU A 98 17.89 8.29 3.92
C LEU A 98 18.69 7.25 3.11
N SER A 99 18.02 6.28 2.50
CA SER A 99 18.67 5.24 1.70
C SER A 99 19.34 5.79 0.45
N SER A 100 18.88 6.93 -0.07
CA SER A 100 19.41 7.56 -1.27
C SER A 100 20.71 8.34 -1.05
N TRP A 101 21.21 8.43 0.18
CA TRP A 101 22.33 9.33 0.55
C TRP A 101 23.60 9.11 -0.28
N THR A 102 23.99 7.85 -0.47
CA THR A 102 25.19 7.46 -1.25
C THR A 102 24.86 7.00 -2.66
N ALA A 103 23.66 6.49 -2.88
CA ALA A 103 23.24 5.91 -4.16
C ALA A 103 23.09 6.96 -5.27
N ILE A 104 22.76 8.22 -4.89
CA ILE A 104 22.51 9.30 -5.85
C ILE A 104 23.66 10.30 -5.83
N THR A 105 24.37 10.35 -6.96
CA THR A 105 25.54 11.22 -7.17
C THR A 105 25.35 12.24 -8.29
N GLU A 106 24.35 12.04 -9.15
CA GLU A 106 24.03 12.93 -10.25
C GLU A 106 22.70 13.63 -10.02
N ARG A 107 22.63 14.94 -10.31
CA ARG A 107 21.41 15.76 -10.22
C ARG A 107 20.70 15.59 -8.86
N VAL A 108 21.48 15.60 -7.79
CA VAL A 108 21.04 15.29 -6.41
C VAL A 108 19.86 16.18 -5.98
N LYS A 109 19.90 17.47 -6.33
CA LYS A 109 18.85 18.44 -5.98
C LYS A 109 17.50 18.06 -6.57
N GLU A 110 17.45 17.83 -7.88
CA GLU A 110 16.23 17.46 -8.59
C GLU A 110 15.66 16.13 -8.07
N TYR A 111 16.54 15.18 -7.78
CA TYR A 111 16.13 13.88 -7.23
C TYR A 111 15.33 14.01 -5.93
N TYR A 112 15.87 14.74 -4.95
CA TYR A 112 15.19 14.91 -3.68
C TYR A 112 13.92 15.75 -3.79
N ILE A 113 13.89 16.75 -4.68
CA ILE A 113 12.68 17.54 -4.98
C ILE A 113 11.57 16.61 -5.50
N PHE A 114 11.86 15.76 -6.50
CA PHE A 114 10.86 14.82 -7.01
C PHE A 114 10.41 13.81 -5.96
N LEU A 115 11.31 13.31 -5.13
CA LEU A 115 10.97 12.35 -4.08
C LEU A 115 10.03 12.97 -3.03
N LEU A 116 10.25 14.23 -2.62
CA LEU A 116 9.40 14.95 -1.68
C LEU A 116 8.03 15.33 -2.29
N ILE A 117 7.98 15.74 -3.56
CA ILE A 117 6.71 16.00 -4.26
C ILE A 117 5.90 14.70 -4.38
N LEU A 118 6.55 13.60 -4.72
CA LEU A 118 5.94 12.27 -4.79
C LEU A 118 5.29 11.90 -3.44
N GLN A 119 5.99 12.13 -2.33
CA GLN A 119 5.46 11.86 -0.99
C GLN A 119 4.23 12.70 -0.68
N THR A 120 4.21 13.98 -1.08
CA THR A 120 3.04 14.85 -0.94
C THR A 120 1.83 14.29 -1.72
N GLY A 121 2.01 13.87 -2.98
CA GLY A 121 0.94 13.27 -3.78
C GLY A 121 0.33 12.02 -3.14
N MET A 122 1.18 11.12 -2.61
CA MET A 122 0.73 9.91 -1.92
C MET A 122 -0.05 10.21 -0.64
N LEU A 123 0.43 11.14 0.19
CA LEU A 123 -0.25 11.56 1.42
C LEU A 123 -1.62 12.16 1.10
N GLY A 124 -1.69 13.06 0.09
CA GLY A 124 -2.93 13.68 -0.32
C GLY A 124 -3.97 12.67 -0.79
N ALA A 125 -3.57 11.66 -1.55
CA ALA A 125 -4.48 10.62 -2.01
C ALA A 125 -5.08 9.78 -0.86
N PHE A 126 -4.33 9.53 0.22
CA PHE A 126 -4.85 8.79 1.38
C PHE A 126 -5.69 9.63 2.35
N MET A 127 -5.61 10.96 2.26
CA MET A 127 -6.33 11.87 3.15
C MET A 127 -7.49 12.60 2.48
N ALA A 128 -7.54 12.66 1.13
CA ALA A 128 -8.60 13.38 0.41
C ALA A 128 -9.97 12.69 0.56
N LEU A 129 -10.97 13.48 0.94
CA LEU A 129 -12.39 13.11 1.03
C LEU A 129 -13.25 13.86 0.00
N ASP A 130 -12.64 14.66 -0.85
CA ASP A 130 -13.18 15.21 -2.09
C ASP A 130 -12.60 14.43 -3.27
N PHE A 131 -13.46 13.97 -4.19
CA PHE A 131 -13.02 13.05 -5.24
C PHE A 131 -12.16 13.74 -6.31
N LEU A 132 -12.39 15.03 -6.57
CA LEU A 132 -11.53 15.81 -7.47
C LEU A 132 -10.16 16.06 -6.83
N LEU A 133 -10.13 16.37 -5.54
CA LEU A 133 -8.89 16.54 -4.78
C LEU A 133 -8.09 15.22 -4.73
N PHE A 134 -8.78 14.09 -4.50
CA PHE A 134 -8.15 12.76 -4.59
C PHE A 134 -7.52 12.53 -5.97
N PHE A 135 -8.27 12.81 -7.05
CA PHE A 135 -7.78 12.65 -8.40
C PHE A 135 -6.55 13.53 -8.69
N LEU A 136 -6.56 14.77 -8.21
CA LEU A 136 -5.41 15.67 -8.33
C LEU A 136 -4.15 15.06 -7.69
N PHE A 137 -4.24 14.60 -6.44
CA PHE A 137 -3.09 13.98 -5.75
C PHE A 137 -2.68 12.65 -6.39
N TRP A 138 -3.64 11.88 -6.90
CA TRP A 138 -3.39 10.66 -7.65
C TRP A 138 -2.56 10.92 -8.92
N GLU A 139 -2.82 12.00 -9.64
CA GLU A 139 -2.07 12.38 -10.84
C GLU A 139 -0.73 13.03 -10.52
N VAL A 140 -0.67 13.90 -9.51
CA VAL A 140 0.56 14.62 -9.13
C VAL A 140 1.73 13.70 -8.89
N MET A 141 1.52 12.48 -8.40
CA MET A 141 2.60 11.54 -8.16
C MET A 141 3.17 10.87 -9.42
N LEU A 142 2.44 10.87 -10.55
CA LEU A 142 2.91 10.22 -11.79
C LEU A 142 4.15 10.89 -12.35
N VAL A 143 4.15 12.22 -12.39
CA VAL A 143 5.22 13.02 -12.97
C VAL A 143 6.55 12.83 -12.20
N PRO A 144 6.61 12.97 -10.87
CA PRO A 144 7.83 12.70 -10.13
C PRO A 144 8.35 11.28 -10.34
N MET A 145 7.47 10.27 -10.29
CA MET A 145 7.90 8.88 -10.47
C MET A 145 8.40 8.61 -11.88
N TYR A 146 7.78 9.17 -12.91
CA TYR A 146 8.26 9.11 -14.28
C TYR A 146 9.70 9.63 -14.40
N PHE A 147 9.98 10.79 -13.80
CA PHE A 147 11.34 11.37 -13.82
C PHE A 147 12.32 10.57 -12.96
N LEU A 148 11.90 10.07 -11.80
CA LEU A 148 12.76 9.22 -10.96
C LEU A 148 13.21 7.96 -11.70
N ILE A 149 12.31 7.30 -12.43
CA ILE A 149 12.66 6.14 -13.26
C ILE A 149 13.48 6.57 -14.47
N GLY A 150 13.04 7.59 -15.20
CA GLY A 150 13.61 7.99 -16.48
C GLY A 150 15.01 8.63 -16.41
N ILE A 151 15.34 9.30 -15.30
CA ILE A 151 16.63 9.99 -15.13
C ILE A 151 17.63 9.11 -14.37
N TRP A 152 17.24 8.58 -13.22
CA TRP A 152 18.13 7.82 -12.31
C TRP A 152 17.97 6.32 -12.40
N GLY A 153 17.20 5.84 -13.36
CA GLY A 153 17.00 4.42 -13.61
C GLY A 153 18.16 3.74 -14.33
N SER A 154 18.06 2.41 -14.47
CA SER A 154 19.08 1.56 -15.10
C SER A 154 18.98 1.53 -16.64
N ALA A 155 19.44 0.49 -17.29
CA ALA A 155 19.66 0.44 -18.74
C ALA A 155 18.41 0.73 -19.59
N ASN A 156 17.23 0.19 -19.21
CA ASN A 156 15.99 0.35 -19.98
C ASN A 156 15.06 1.43 -19.41
N ARG A 157 15.60 2.36 -18.64
CA ARG A 157 14.87 3.37 -17.86
C ARG A 157 13.81 4.15 -18.64
N LEU A 158 14.09 4.54 -19.88
CA LEU A 158 13.14 5.29 -20.71
C LEU A 158 11.92 4.46 -21.10
N TYR A 159 12.15 3.23 -21.54
CA TYR A 159 11.06 2.30 -21.84
C TYR A 159 10.18 2.05 -20.60
N SER A 160 10.80 1.75 -19.47
CA SER A 160 10.11 1.48 -18.22
C SER A 160 9.35 2.69 -17.70
N ALA A 161 9.93 3.91 -17.80
CA ALA A 161 9.27 5.14 -17.41
C ALA A 161 8.04 5.44 -18.30
N ILE A 162 8.20 5.35 -19.63
CA ILE A 162 7.10 5.58 -20.58
C ILE A 162 5.99 4.55 -20.38
N LYS A 163 6.34 3.26 -20.25
CA LYS A 163 5.37 2.19 -20.01
C LYS A 163 4.58 2.42 -18.71
N PHE A 164 5.27 2.73 -17.61
CA PHE A 164 4.65 3.09 -16.34
C PHE A 164 3.67 4.25 -16.50
N PHE A 165 4.14 5.34 -17.13
CA PHE A 165 3.34 6.55 -17.30
C PHE A 165 2.09 6.30 -18.14
N LEU A 166 2.24 5.67 -19.32
CA LEU A 166 1.10 5.41 -20.22
C LEU A 166 0.09 4.45 -19.61
N TYR A 167 0.53 3.36 -18.97
CA TYR A 167 -0.38 2.43 -18.28
C TYR A 167 -1.21 3.15 -17.22
N THR A 168 -0.55 3.90 -16.35
CA THR A 168 -1.22 4.59 -15.25
C THR A 168 -2.11 5.73 -15.74
N LEU A 169 -1.67 6.50 -16.73
CA LEU A 169 -2.45 7.60 -17.30
C LEU A 169 -3.75 7.11 -17.95
N VAL A 170 -3.68 6.04 -18.77
CA VAL A 170 -4.87 5.47 -19.42
C VAL A 170 -5.89 5.03 -18.37
N GLY A 171 -5.43 4.32 -17.33
CA GLY A 171 -6.31 3.92 -16.22
C GLY A 171 -6.92 5.10 -15.49
N SER A 172 -6.14 6.14 -15.23
CA SER A 172 -6.59 7.35 -14.54
C SER A 172 -7.62 8.14 -15.32
N VAL A 173 -7.43 8.29 -16.64
CA VAL A 173 -8.40 9.01 -17.49
C VAL A 173 -9.74 8.28 -17.52
N VAL A 174 -9.73 6.95 -17.64
CA VAL A 174 -10.97 6.15 -17.58
C VAL A 174 -11.63 6.24 -16.20
N MET A 175 -10.83 6.21 -15.12
CA MET A 175 -11.32 6.41 -13.76
C MET A 175 -11.97 7.80 -13.60
N LEU A 176 -11.39 8.85 -14.19
CA LEU A 176 -11.96 10.19 -14.15
C LEU A 176 -13.36 10.26 -14.79
N LEU A 177 -13.57 9.53 -15.90
CA LEU A 177 -14.90 9.43 -16.49
C LEU A 177 -15.91 8.80 -15.53
N GLY A 178 -15.48 7.77 -14.78
CA GLY A 178 -16.29 7.16 -13.71
C GLY A 178 -16.59 8.15 -12.58
N ILE A 179 -15.60 8.95 -12.15
CA ILE A 179 -15.77 10.00 -11.14
C ILE A 179 -16.80 11.02 -11.60
N LEU A 180 -16.69 11.50 -12.83
CA LEU A 180 -17.65 12.46 -13.40
C LEU A 180 -19.06 11.87 -13.54
N ALA A 181 -19.18 10.59 -13.91
CA ALA A 181 -20.46 9.92 -13.98
C ALA A 181 -21.17 9.88 -12.61
N VAL A 182 -20.42 9.62 -11.52
CA VAL A 182 -20.98 9.68 -10.15
C VAL A 182 -21.28 11.12 -9.75
N TYR A 183 -20.39 12.06 -10.06
CA TYR A 183 -20.56 13.48 -9.75
C TYR A 183 -21.89 14.03 -10.28
N PHE A 184 -22.25 13.76 -11.53
CA PHE A 184 -23.51 14.22 -12.12
C PHE A 184 -24.77 13.59 -11.51
N GLN A 185 -24.63 12.59 -10.64
CA GLN A 185 -25.76 12.02 -9.88
C GLN A 185 -25.88 12.61 -8.47
N THR A 186 -24.90 13.41 -8.03
CA THR A 186 -24.92 13.97 -6.67
C THR A 186 -25.97 15.06 -6.54
N PRO A 187 -26.53 15.27 -5.33
CA PRO A 187 -27.50 16.31 -5.09
C PRO A 187 -26.86 17.70 -5.17
N ALA A 188 -27.68 18.72 -5.43
CA ALA A 188 -27.28 20.10 -5.37
C ALA A 188 -26.87 20.51 -3.94
N THR A 189 -25.88 21.38 -3.86
CA THR A 189 -25.43 22.04 -2.62
C THR A 189 -25.93 23.49 -2.60
N ALA A 190 -25.60 24.23 -1.56
CA ALA A 190 -25.95 25.66 -1.49
C ALA A 190 -25.23 26.52 -2.57
N THR A 191 -24.12 26.05 -3.10
CA THR A 191 -23.24 26.81 -4.01
C THR A 191 -23.05 26.17 -5.38
N SER A 192 -23.42 24.88 -5.56
CA SER A 192 -23.23 24.14 -6.81
C SER A 192 -24.38 23.19 -7.10
N ALA A 193 -24.61 22.87 -8.38
CA ALA A 193 -25.56 21.86 -8.80
C ALA A 193 -25.18 20.44 -8.39
N HIS A 194 -23.89 20.18 -8.13
CA HIS A 194 -23.34 18.88 -7.79
C HIS A 194 -22.19 19.02 -6.78
N THR A 195 -21.69 17.91 -6.21
CA THR A 195 -20.57 17.89 -5.27
C THR A 195 -19.60 16.75 -5.53
N PHE A 196 -18.32 16.96 -5.23
CA PHE A 196 -17.29 15.93 -5.21
C PHE A 196 -17.10 15.30 -3.82
N ASP A 197 -17.93 15.65 -2.84
CA ASP A 197 -17.87 15.09 -1.48
C ASP A 197 -18.07 13.57 -1.48
N VAL A 198 -17.01 12.85 -1.16
CA VAL A 198 -16.98 11.37 -1.11
C VAL A 198 -17.97 10.85 -0.06
N THR A 199 -18.16 11.57 1.04
CA THR A 199 -19.06 11.13 2.12
C THR A 199 -20.52 11.15 1.68
N VAL A 200 -20.90 12.11 0.85
CA VAL A 200 -22.21 12.17 0.18
C VAL A 200 -22.34 11.03 -0.82
N MET A 201 -21.33 10.84 -1.70
CA MET A 201 -21.34 9.78 -2.70
C MET A 201 -21.47 8.38 -2.09
N GLN A 202 -20.81 8.12 -0.95
CA GLN A 202 -20.89 6.85 -0.23
C GLN A 202 -22.28 6.55 0.34
N GLN A 203 -23.12 7.57 0.56
CA GLN A 203 -24.48 7.40 1.09
C GLN A 203 -25.54 7.28 -0.01
N MET A 204 -25.20 7.67 -1.26
CA MET A 204 -26.13 7.61 -2.38
C MET A 204 -26.46 6.18 -2.79
N SER A 205 -27.62 6.03 -3.43
CA SER A 205 -28.03 4.83 -4.15
C SER A 205 -28.05 5.13 -5.65
N LEU A 206 -27.08 4.58 -6.36
CA LEU A 206 -26.98 4.73 -7.82
C LEU A 206 -27.76 3.63 -8.55
N ALA A 207 -28.29 3.92 -9.73
CA ALA A 207 -28.93 2.93 -10.57
C ALA A 207 -27.97 1.76 -10.89
N PRO A 208 -28.40 0.49 -10.88
CA PRO A 208 -27.55 -0.68 -11.08
C PRO A 208 -26.71 -0.61 -12.36
N ASP A 209 -27.33 -0.21 -13.48
CA ASP A 209 -26.63 -0.10 -14.77
C ASP A 209 -25.48 0.92 -14.72
N LEU A 210 -25.70 2.05 -14.05
CA LEU A 210 -24.66 3.06 -13.86
C LEU A 210 -23.54 2.52 -12.97
N GLN A 211 -23.89 1.80 -11.88
CA GLN A 211 -22.89 1.18 -11.00
C GLN A 211 -21.97 0.24 -11.79
N TRP A 212 -22.50 -0.53 -12.75
CA TRP A 212 -21.71 -1.43 -13.60
C TRP A 212 -20.64 -0.71 -14.40
N TRP A 213 -21.02 0.34 -15.13
CA TRP A 213 -20.08 1.10 -15.95
C TRP A 213 -19.05 1.86 -15.12
N VAL A 214 -19.49 2.47 -14.03
CA VAL A 214 -18.59 3.17 -13.10
C VAL A 214 -17.63 2.19 -12.43
N PHE A 215 -18.12 0.99 -12.04
CA PHE A 215 -17.24 -0.03 -11.48
C PHE A 215 -16.15 -0.45 -12.45
N LEU A 216 -16.46 -0.67 -13.72
CA LEU A 216 -15.47 -1.00 -14.75
C LEU A 216 -14.45 0.13 -14.95
N ALA A 217 -14.89 1.38 -14.91
CA ALA A 217 -14.00 2.54 -15.01
C ALA A 217 -13.06 2.63 -13.81
N PHE A 218 -13.58 2.48 -12.59
CA PHE A 218 -12.78 2.45 -11.36
C PHE A 218 -11.86 1.23 -11.31
N PHE A 219 -12.39 0.06 -11.70
CA PHE A 219 -11.62 -1.16 -11.78
C PHE A 219 -10.38 -0.99 -12.65
N LEU A 220 -10.51 -0.43 -13.85
CA LEU A 220 -9.36 -0.26 -14.74
C LEU A 220 -8.29 0.64 -14.10
N GLY A 221 -8.67 1.79 -13.54
CA GLY A 221 -7.74 2.70 -12.87
C GLY A 221 -7.04 2.06 -11.68
N PHE A 222 -7.80 1.41 -10.81
CA PHE A 222 -7.27 0.80 -9.61
C PHE A 222 -6.51 -0.51 -9.88
N ALA A 223 -7.00 -1.38 -10.77
CA ALA A 223 -6.37 -2.65 -11.12
C ALA A 223 -5.01 -2.47 -11.78
N ILE A 224 -4.84 -1.44 -12.61
CA ILE A 224 -3.52 -1.07 -13.15
C ILE A 224 -2.57 -0.72 -12.01
N LYS A 225 -3.02 0.04 -11.02
CA LYS A 225 -2.19 0.50 -9.90
C LYS A 225 -1.86 -0.62 -8.92
N VAL A 226 -2.80 -1.57 -8.68
CA VAL A 226 -2.64 -2.72 -7.75
C VAL A 226 -1.57 -3.73 -8.15
N PRO A 227 -1.12 -3.92 -9.21
CA PRO A 227 -1.12 -4.41 -10.56
C PRO A 227 -1.79 -5.80 -10.68
N MET A 228 -3.05 -5.81 -10.91
CA MET A 228 -3.82 -7.04 -11.11
C MET A 228 -3.50 -7.68 -12.47
N PHE A 229 -3.53 -9.00 -12.55
CA PHE A 229 -3.51 -9.66 -13.85
C PHE A 229 -4.75 -9.26 -14.68
N PRO A 230 -4.62 -8.95 -15.98
CA PRO A 230 -3.43 -8.92 -16.83
C PRO A 230 -2.70 -7.56 -16.87
N PHE A 231 -3.10 -6.57 -16.07
CA PHE A 231 -2.60 -5.18 -16.12
C PHE A 231 -1.28 -4.96 -15.36
N HIS A 232 -0.58 -6.02 -14.98
CA HIS A 232 0.60 -6.00 -14.09
C HIS A 232 1.93 -5.76 -14.81
N THR A 233 2.00 -5.86 -16.13
CA THR A 233 3.29 -5.97 -16.87
C THR A 233 4.20 -4.75 -16.77
N TRP A 234 3.66 -3.59 -16.42
CA TRP A 234 4.45 -2.38 -16.20
C TRP A 234 5.29 -2.44 -14.92
N LEU A 235 4.79 -3.16 -13.91
CA LEU A 235 5.38 -3.15 -12.56
C LEU A 235 6.78 -3.77 -12.52
N PRO A 236 7.03 -4.99 -13.05
CA PRO A 236 8.37 -5.57 -13.03
C PRO A 236 9.40 -4.73 -13.78
N ASP A 237 9.01 -4.10 -14.88
CA ASP A 237 9.89 -3.24 -15.66
C ASP A 237 10.21 -1.94 -14.89
N ALA A 238 9.18 -1.27 -14.37
CA ALA A 238 9.35 -0.07 -13.55
C ALA A 238 10.23 -0.33 -12.31
N HIS A 239 9.97 -1.41 -11.55
CA HIS A 239 10.79 -1.77 -10.40
C HIS A 239 12.23 -2.09 -10.77
N THR A 240 12.43 -2.86 -11.84
CA THR A 240 13.76 -3.31 -12.25
C THR A 240 14.64 -2.11 -12.60
N ASP A 241 14.09 -1.14 -13.30
CA ASP A 241 14.87 0.02 -13.76
C ASP A 241 14.86 1.20 -12.77
N ALA A 242 13.88 1.38 -11.92
CA ALA A 242 13.85 2.48 -10.94
C ALA A 242 15.08 2.48 -10.02
N PRO A 243 15.54 3.63 -9.52
CA PRO A 243 16.51 3.67 -8.41
C PRO A 243 15.94 2.97 -7.18
N THR A 244 16.80 2.52 -6.27
CA THR A 244 16.38 1.73 -5.08
C THR A 244 15.23 2.36 -4.32
N ALA A 245 15.35 3.64 -3.95
CA ALA A 245 14.28 4.35 -3.23
C ALA A 245 12.99 4.48 -4.05
N GLY A 246 13.08 4.63 -5.38
CA GLY A 246 11.92 4.59 -6.27
C GLY A 246 11.20 3.25 -6.19
N SER A 247 11.92 2.13 -6.20
CA SER A 247 11.33 0.79 -6.03
C SER A 247 10.73 0.59 -4.64
N VAL A 248 11.38 1.12 -3.59
CA VAL A 248 10.86 1.08 -2.22
C VAL A 248 9.51 1.79 -2.12
N ILE A 249 9.41 3.00 -2.64
CA ILE A 249 8.16 3.79 -2.62
C ILE A 249 7.08 3.16 -3.51
N LEU A 250 7.44 2.68 -4.70
CA LEU A 250 6.51 1.95 -5.57
C LEU A 250 5.89 0.76 -4.82
N ALA A 251 6.72 -0.11 -4.24
CA ALA A 251 6.24 -1.32 -3.57
C ALA A 251 5.52 -1.03 -2.25
N ALA A 252 6.07 -0.13 -1.43
CA ALA A 252 5.53 0.11 -0.11
C ALA A 252 4.22 0.92 -0.12
N VAL A 253 4.08 1.89 -1.01
CA VAL A 253 3.00 2.88 -0.94
C VAL A 253 2.14 2.93 -2.20
N LEU A 254 2.77 3.09 -3.39
CA LEU A 254 2.02 3.35 -4.63
C LEU A 254 1.03 2.26 -5.01
N LEU A 255 1.36 0.99 -4.80
CA LEU A 255 0.45 -0.13 -5.04
C LEU A 255 -0.79 -0.07 -4.15
N LYS A 256 -0.64 0.43 -2.90
CA LYS A 256 -1.73 0.55 -1.92
C LYS A 256 -2.73 1.64 -2.26
N MET A 257 -2.36 2.59 -3.11
CA MET A 257 -3.33 3.56 -3.61
C MET A 257 -4.44 2.91 -4.43
N GLY A 258 -4.11 1.88 -5.25
CA GLY A 258 -5.11 1.12 -5.99
C GLY A 258 -6.06 0.34 -5.08
N THR A 259 -5.53 -0.39 -4.11
CA THR A 259 -6.35 -1.11 -3.11
C THR A 259 -7.13 -0.17 -2.20
N TYR A 260 -6.56 0.99 -1.85
CA TYR A 260 -7.26 2.06 -1.16
C TYR A 260 -8.47 2.55 -1.99
N GLY A 261 -8.28 2.75 -3.30
CA GLY A 261 -9.34 3.14 -4.21
C GLY A 261 -10.51 2.16 -4.21
N PHE A 262 -10.25 0.85 -4.23
CA PHE A 262 -11.31 -0.14 -4.09
C PHE A 262 -12.06 -0.03 -2.76
N ILE A 263 -11.35 0.00 -1.62
CA ILE A 263 -11.98 0.05 -0.30
C ILE A 263 -12.70 1.38 -0.06
N ARG A 264 -12.11 2.49 -0.49
CA ARG A 264 -12.62 3.84 -0.20
C ARG A 264 -13.76 4.24 -1.13
N PHE A 265 -13.70 3.85 -2.40
CA PHE A 265 -14.64 4.31 -3.44
C PHE A 265 -15.47 3.18 -4.03
N SER A 266 -14.85 2.15 -4.62
CA SER A 266 -15.61 1.11 -5.34
C SER A 266 -16.59 0.38 -4.43
N LEU A 267 -16.12 -0.12 -3.29
CA LEU A 267 -16.96 -0.92 -2.39
C LEU A 267 -18.16 -0.13 -1.83
N PRO A 268 -17.97 1.05 -1.20
CA PRO A 268 -19.08 1.75 -0.56
C PRO A 268 -19.97 2.52 -1.53
N ILE A 269 -19.45 3.02 -2.67
CA ILE A 269 -20.25 3.81 -3.64
C ILE A 269 -21.02 2.90 -4.59
N LEU A 270 -20.45 1.72 -4.93
CA LEU A 270 -20.95 0.79 -5.95
C LEU A 270 -21.24 -0.61 -5.38
N PRO A 271 -22.04 -0.75 -4.32
CA PRO A 271 -22.18 -2.02 -3.60
C PRO A 271 -22.78 -3.14 -4.44
N GLU A 272 -23.72 -2.85 -5.34
CA GLU A 272 -24.36 -3.86 -6.20
C GLU A 272 -23.40 -4.36 -7.27
N ALA A 273 -22.72 -3.45 -7.98
CA ALA A 273 -21.71 -3.82 -8.95
C ALA A 273 -20.54 -4.55 -8.27
N THR A 274 -20.11 -4.11 -7.08
CA THR A 274 -19.06 -4.80 -6.31
C THR A 274 -19.41 -6.27 -6.08
N ARG A 275 -20.64 -6.58 -5.65
CA ARG A 275 -21.11 -7.97 -5.46
C ARG A 275 -21.16 -8.74 -6.78
N ALA A 276 -21.66 -8.11 -7.83
CA ALA A 276 -21.78 -8.74 -9.15
C ALA A 276 -20.41 -9.10 -9.76
N PHE A 277 -19.38 -8.25 -9.54
CA PHE A 277 -18.03 -8.48 -10.06
C PHE A 277 -17.13 -9.36 -9.17
N VAL A 278 -17.60 -9.84 -8.01
CA VAL A 278 -16.82 -10.77 -7.14
C VAL A 278 -16.22 -11.94 -7.93
N PRO A 279 -16.98 -12.73 -8.72
CA PRO A 279 -16.39 -13.87 -9.42
C PRO A 279 -15.28 -13.46 -10.39
N PHE A 280 -15.42 -12.33 -11.07
CA PHE A 280 -14.43 -11.81 -12.00
C PHE A 280 -13.14 -11.39 -11.29
N ILE A 281 -13.27 -10.59 -10.22
CA ILE A 281 -12.11 -10.12 -9.44
C ILE A 281 -11.39 -11.28 -8.76
N VAL A 282 -12.13 -12.23 -8.20
CA VAL A 282 -11.57 -13.44 -7.57
C VAL A 282 -10.80 -14.28 -8.58
N LEU A 283 -11.34 -14.48 -9.79
CA LEU A 283 -10.65 -15.20 -10.85
C LEU A 283 -9.31 -14.53 -11.21
N LEU A 284 -9.32 -13.22 -11.44
CA LEU A 284 -8.10 -12.48 -11.75
C LEU A 284 -7.09 -12.51 -10.58
N SER A 285 -7.59 -12.47 -9.35
CA SER A 285 -6.75 -12.56 -8.16
C SER A 285 -6.10 -13.94 -8.03
N ILE A 286 -6.84 -15.02 -8.21
CA ILE A 286 -6.29 -16.39 -8.18
C ILE A 286 -5.23 -16.57 -9.27
N ILE A 287 -5.51 -16.12 -10.50
CA ILE A 287 -4.52 -16.14 -11.58
C ILE A 287 -3.28 -15.34 -11.17
N GLY A 288 -3.46 -14.13 -10.64
CA GLY A 288 -2.35 -13.27 -10.19
C GLY A 288 -1.50 -13.90 -9.10
N ILE A 289 -2.11 -14.59 -8.13
CA ILE A 289 -1.41 -15.30 -7.05
C ILE A 289 -0.50 -16.38 -7.64
N VAL A 290 -1.05 -17.30 -8.41
CA VAL A 290 -0.31 -18.47 -8.91
C VAL A 290 0.67 -18.05 -10.00
N TYR A 291 0.22 -17.31 -11.00
CA TYR A 291 1.05 -16.83 -12.10
C TYR A 291 2.20 -15.95 -11.60
N GLY A 292 1.89 -14.96 -10.74
CA GLY A 292 2.91 -14.05 -10.19
C GLY A 292 4.01 -14.80 -9.45
N ALA A 293 3.64 -15.80 -8.62
CA ALA A 293 4.58 -16.61 -7.87
C ALA A 293 5.44 -17.53 -8.76
N LEU A 294 4.84 -18.17 -9.78
CA LEU A 294 5.58 -19.02 -10.73
C LEU A 294 6.55 -18.19 -11.58
N VAL A 295 6.14 -17.01 -12.02
CA VAL A 295 7.02 -16.11 -12.77
C VAL A 295 8.13 -15.57 -11.88
N ALA A 296 7.86 -15.27 -10.60
CA ALA A 296 8.89 -14.87 -9.63
C ALA A 296 9.95 -15.97 -9.49
N LEU A 297 9.54 -17.23 -9.34
CA LEU A 297 10.44 -18.39 -9.22
C LEU A 297 11.37 -18.55 -10.44
N ALA A 298 10.89 -18.19 -11.62
CA ALA A 298 11.64 -18.30 -12.88
C ALA A 298 12.63 -17.13 -13.13
N GLN A 299 12.64 -16.08 -12.28
CA GLN A 299 13.49 -14.92 -12.50
C GLN A 299 14.97 -15.20 -12.19
N LYS A 300 15.84 -14.62 -12.99
CA LYS A 300 17.30 -14.62 -12.80
C LYS A 300 17.80 -13.32 -12.15
N ASP A 301 17.06 -12.24 -12.29
CA ASP A 301 17.34 -10.94 -11.67
C ASP A 301 16.63 -10.88 -10.31
N TRP A 302 17.41 -10.61 -9.25
CA TRP A 302 16.94 -10.54 -7.87
C TRP A 302 15.83 -9.49 -7.69
N LYS A 303 16.03 -8.28 -8.26
CA LYS A 303 15.08 -7.18 -8.16
C LYS A 303 13.76 -7.49 -8.88
N ARG A 304 13.85 -8.16 -10.02
CA ARG A 304 12.70 -8.59 -10.82
C ARG A 304 11.91 -9.71 -10.12
N LEU A 305 12.59 -10.63 -9.42
CA LEU A 305 11.96 -11.64 -8.58
C LEU A 305 11.09 -10.98 -7.50
N VAL A 306 11.65 -10.02 -6.75
CA VAL A 306 10.92 -9.28 -5.72
C VAL A 306 9.76 -8.49 -6.32
N ALA A 307 9.91 -7.95 -7.53
CA ALA A 307 8.82 -7.25 -8.21
C ALA A 307 7.63 -8.17 -8.55
N TYR A 308 7.90 -9.38 -9.08
CA TYR A 308 6.84 -10.36 -9.36
C TYR A 308 6.23 -10.95 -8.09
N SER A 309 6.98 -11.03 -6.98
CA SER A 309 6.40 -11.40 -5.69
C SER A 309 5.33 -10.41 -5.26
N SER A 310 5.50 -9.11 -5.55
CA SER A 310 4.49 -8.08 -5.29
C SER A 310 3.19 -8.31 -6.10
N VAL A 311 3.28 -8.78 -7.35
CA VAL A 311 2.09 -9.14 -8.14
C VAL A 311 1.28 -10.22 -7.42
N SER A 312 1.95 -11.28 -6.93
CA SER A 312 1.30 -12.37 -6.19
C SER A 312 0.69 -11.90 -4.86
N HIS A 313 1.44 -11.15 -4.05
CA HIS A 313 0.97 -10.65 -2.74
C HIS A 313 -0.19 -9.66 -2.88
N MET A 314 -0.14 -8.76 -3.86
CA MET A 314 -1.22 -7.81 -4.09
C MET A 314 -2.48 -8.48 -4.64
N ALA A 315 -2.34 -9.54 -5.43
CA ALA A 315 -3.46 -10.39 -5.84
C ALA A 315 -4.10 -11.11 -4.63
N MET A 316 -3.30 -11.58 -3.65
CA MET A 316 -3.80 -12.11 -2.38
C MET A 316 -4.59 -11.04 -1.59
N VAL A 317 -4.10 -9.81 -1.54
CA VAL A 317 -4.81 -8.66 -0.93
C VAL A 317 -6.18 -8.46 -1.59
N MET A 318 -6.25 -8.48 -2.92
CA MET A 318 -7.51 -8.33 -3.66
C MET A 318 -8.48 -9.49 -3.40
N LEU A 319 -7.97 -10.72 -3.33
CA LEU A 319 -8.78 -11.88 -3.01
C LEU A 319 -9.42 -11.76 -1.62
N GLY A 320 -8.66 -11.35 -0.61
CA GLY A 320 -9.17 -11.12 0.74
C GLY A 320 -10.21 -10.01 0.81
N MET A 321 -9.99 -8.92 0.07
CA MET A 321 -10.93 -7.80 -0.02
C MET A 321 -12.27 -8.20 -0.63
N PHE A 322 -12.24 -8.96 -1.73
CA PHE A 322 -13.44 -9.41 -2.44
C PHE A 322 -14.07 -10.71 -1.89
N ALA A 323 -13.54 -11.22 -0.78
CA ALA A 323 -14.29 -12.16 0.06
C ALA A 323 -15.51 -11.50 0.74
N LEU A 324 -15.59 -10.19 0.75
CA LEU A 324 -16.68 -9.31 1.22
C LEU A 324 -17.21 -9.70 2.62
N ASN A 325 -16.30 -10.09 3.52
CA ASN A 325 -16.60 -10.30 4.93
C ASN A 325 -15.58 -9.57 5.83
N PRO A 326 -15.89 -9.31 7.09
CA PRO A 326 -15.04 -8.51 7.98
C PRO A 326 -13.61 -9.04 8.08
N VAL A 327 -13.45 -10.34 8.19
CA VAL A 327 -12.13 -10.98 8.39
C VAL A 327 -11.26 -10.83 7.15
N GLY A 328 -11.82 -11.10 5.96
CA GLY A 328 -11.10 -10.97 4.68
C GLY A 328 -10.69 -9.53 4.39
N ILE A 329 -11.56 -8.55 4.62
CA ILE A 329 -11.24 -7.12 4.42
C ILE A 329 -10.18 -6.66 5.43
N THR A 330 -10.30 -7.03 6.72
CA THR A 330 -9.30 -6.72 7.73
C THR A 330 -7.95 -7.31 7.36
N GLY A 331 -7.90 -8.59 6.98
CA GLY A 331 -6.70 -9.26 6.50
C GLY A 331 -6.09 -8.58 5.28
N SER A 332 -6.92 -8.17 4.32
CA SER A 332 -6.50 -7.41 3.14
C SER A 332 -5.81 -6.10 3.52
N ILE A 333 -6.36 -5.32 4.45
CA ILE A 333 -5.78 -4.04 4.89
C ILE A 333 -4.47 -4.27 5.63
N VAL A 334 -4.43 -5.22 6.57
CA VAL A 334 -3.20 -5.56 7.32
C VAL A 334 -2.10 -6.04 6.37
N GLN A 335 -2.46 -6.85 5.36
CA GLN A 335 -1.48 -7.35 4.39
C GLN A 335 -0.91 -6.24 3.49
N GLN A 336 -1.66 -5.17 3.24
CA GLN A 336 -1.12 -3.99 2.58
C GLN A 336 -0.01 -3.34 3.40
N LEU A 337 -0.21 -3.18 4.70
CA LEU A 337 0.82 -2.66 5.62
C LEU A 337 2.04 -3.60 5.65
N ASN A 338 1.80 -4.90 5.82
CA ASN A 338 2.84 -5.92 5.90
C ASN A 338 3.69 -5.99 4.63
N HIS A 339 3.05 -5.99 3.46
CA HIS A 339 3.74 -5.95 2.17
C HIS A 339 4.59 -4.67 2.03
N GLY A 340 4.09 -3.52 2.52
CA GLY A 340 4.87 -2.28 2.53
C GLY A 340 6.15 -2.40 3.34
N ILE A 341 6.08 -3.04 4.52
CA ILE A 341 7.22 -3.26 5.42
C ILE A 341 8.19 -4.29 4.83
N SER A 342 7.72 -5.50 4.54
CA SER A 342 8.58 -6.61 4.11
C SER A 342 9.17 -6.39 2.71
N THR A 343 8.35 -6.02 1.73
CA THR A 343 8.82 -5.84 0.35
C THR A 343 9.61 -4.55 0.19
N GLY A 344 9.26 -3.49 0.92
CA GLY A 344 10.09 -2.29 1.00
C GLY A 344 11.51 -2.60 1.51
N ALA A 345 11.62 -3.41 2.57
CA ALA A 345 12.89 -3.88 3.08
C ALA A 345 13.64 -4.78 2.06
N LEU A 346 12.93 -5.68 1.37
CA LEU A 346 13.55 -6.53 0.34
C LEU A 346 14.15 -5.69 -0.81
N PHE A 347 13.47 -4.63 -1.27
CA PHE A 347 14.05 -3.72 -2.26
C PHE A 347 15.26 -2.93 -1.74
N LEU A 348 15.26 -2.52 -0.47
CA LEU A 348 16.43 -1.92 0.16
C LEU A 348 17.61 -2.90 0.19
N LEU A 349 17.37 -4.17 0.56
CA LEU A 349 18.39 -5.21 0.58
C LEU A 349 19.00 -5.44 -0.81
N VAL A 350 18.17 -5.52 -1.84
CA VAL A 350 18.66 -5.58 -3.23
C VAL A 350 19.51 -4.36 -3.56
N GLY A 351 19.08 -3.17 -3.13
CA GLY A 351 19.82 -1.91 -3.33
C GLY A 351 21.21 -1.93 -2.71
N VAL A 352 21.32 -2.38 -1.46
CA VAL A 352 22.60 -2.50 -0.73
C VAL A 352 23.62 -3.34 -1.50
N VAL A 353 23.22 -4.50 -1.99
CA VAL A 353 24.12 -5.38 -2.74
C VAL A 353 24.41 -4.81 -4.12
N TYR A 354 23.41 -4.22 -4.78
CA TYR A 354 23.58 -3.59 -6.08
C TYR A 354 24.56 -2.40 -6.05
N GLU A 355 24.50 -1.56 -5.02
CA GLU A 355 25.47 -0.45 -4.85
C GLU A 355 26.92 -0.94 -4.73
N ARG A 356 27.14 -2.14 -4.18
CA ARG A 356 28.48 -2.73 -4.02
C ARG A 356 28.97 -3.49 -5.25
N ARG A 357 28.04 -4.09 -6.02
CA ARG A 357 28.40 -5.04 -7.08
C ARG A 357 27.98 -4.61 -8.49
N HIS A 358 27.07 -3.65 -8.61
CA HIS A 358 26.48 -3.19 -9.88
C HIS A 358 25.89 -4.31 -10.77
N THR A 359 25.51 -5.43 -10.16
CA THR A 359 24.77 -6.53 -10.80
C THR A 359 23.60 -6.99 -9.91
N ARG A 360 22.57 -7.56 -10.51
CA ARG A 360 21.40 -8.09 -9.83
C ARG A 360 21.16 -9.56 -10.19
N GLU A 361 22.06 -10.16 -10.98
CA GLU A 361 21.95 -11.56 -11.35
C GLU A 361 22.19 -12.47 -10.14
N ILE A 362 21.21 -13.33 -9.83
CA ILE A 362 21.27 -14.24 -8.69
C ILE A 362 22.49 -15.18 -8.78
N ALA A 363 22.83 -15.61 -10.00
CA ALA A 363 23.97 -16.50 -10.26
C ALA A 363 25.34 -15.89 -9.92
N GLU A 364 25.45 -14.56 -9.88
CA GLU A 364 26.68 -13.84 -9.52
C GLU A 364 26.99 -13.89 -8.01
N TYR A 365 26.03 -14.36 -7.21
CA TYR A 365 26.11 -14.39 -5.76
C TYR A 365 26.16 -15.81 -5.23
N GLY A 366 26.70 -15.96 -4.03
CA GLY A 366 26.79 -17.19 -3.25
C GLY A 366 27.67 -16.98 -2.03
N GLY A 367 27.31 -17.61 -0.90
CA GLY A 367 28.10 -17.53 0.34
C GLY A 367 28.15 -16.15 0.99
N LEU A 368 27.23 -15.21 0.65
CA LEU A 368 27.26 -13.85 1.18
C LEU A 368 27.15 -13.79 2.71
N SER A 369 26.50 -14.77 3.35
CA SER A 369 26.41 -14.84 4.82
C SER A 369 27.76 -14.89 5.54
N LYS A 370 28.84 -15.31 4.85
CA LYS A 370 30.19 -15.38 5.40
C LYS A 370 30.88 -14.01 5.48
N VAL A 371 30.60 -13.13 4.55
CA VAL A 371 31.22 -11.80 4.44
C VAL A 371 30.30 -10.68 4.92
N MET A 372 28.98 -10.89 4.84
CA MET A 372 27.95 -9.92 5.24
C MET A 372 26.94 -10.57 6.21
N PRO A 373 27.34 -10.98 7.43
CA PRO A 373 26.47 -11.70 8.35
C PRO A 373 25.28 -10.88 8.86
N VAL A 374 25.44 -9.57 9.12
CA VAL A 374 24.34 -8.71 9.55
C VAL A 374 23.32 -8.52 8.42
N TYR A 375 23.81 -8.30 7.20
CA TYR A 375 22.96 -8.25 6.01
C TYR A 375 22.16 -9.56 5.84
N ALA A 376 22.83 -10.71 5.95
CA ALA A 376 22.18 -12.02 5.82
C ALA A 376 21.12 -12.24 6.90
N ALA A 377 21.36 -11.81 8.14
CA ALA A 377 20.38 -11.89 9.23
C ALA A 377 19.15 -11.01 8.96
N VAL A 378 19.34 -9.76 8.54
CA VAL A 378 18.23 -8.86 8.14
C VAL A 378 17.45 -9.44 6.98
N PHE A 379 18.15 -9.94 5.96
CA PHE A 379 17.52 -10.57 4.81
C PHE A 379 16.72 -11.83 5.20
N LEU A 380 17.22 -12.64 6.13
CA LEU A 380 16.49 -13.80 6.63
C LEU A 380 15.18 -13.38 7.28
N VAL A 381 15.22 -12.41 8.21
CA VAL A 381 14.00 -11.94 8.91
C VAL A 381 12.97 -11.40 7.90
N MET A 382 13.40 -10.60 6.92
CA MET A 382 12.49 -10.04 5.92
C MET A 382 11.98 -11.10 4.92
N THR A 383 12.79 -12.10 4.60
CA THR A 383 12.35 -13.27 3.83
C THR A 383 11.28 -14.05 4.60
N MET A 384 11.51 -14.36 5.88
CA MET A 384 10.54 -15.05 6.73
C MET A 384 9.26 -14.24 6.93
N SER A 385 9.37 -12.91 7.04
CA SER A 385 8.23 -12.00 7.07
C SER A 385 7.42 -12.08 5.78
N SER A 386 8.08 -12.08 4.63
CA SER A 386 7.42 -12.11 3.31
C SER A 386 6.72 -13.43 3.00
N ILE A 387 7.20 -14.56 3.53
CA ILE A 387 6.58 -15.89 3.34
C ILE A 387 5.52 -16.23 4.41
N GLY A 388 5.20 -15.29 5.30
CA GLY A 388 4.17 -15.49 6.30
C GLY A 388 4.57 -16.42 7.46
N LEU A 389 5.83 -16.36 7.94
CA LEU A 389 6.22 -17.12 9.13
C LEU A 389 5.47 -16.62 10.37
N PRO A 390 4.83 -17.51 11.18
CA PRO A 390 4.27 -17.14 12.48
C PRO A 390 5.26 -16.35 13.35
N ALA A 391 4.75 -15.39 14.12
CA ALA A 391 5.47 -14.39 14.90
C ALA A 391 6.03 -13.20 14.08
N LEU A 392 5.86 -13.18 12.77
CA LEU A 392 6.16 -12.04 11.90
C LEU A 392 4.88 -11.51 11.24
N ASN A 393 4.93 -10.26 10.84
CA ASN A 393 3.77 -9.50 10.36
C ASN A 393 3.06 -10.15 9.15
N GLY A 394 3.78 -10.73 8.20
CA GLY A 394 3.21 -11.36 7.00
C GLY A 394 2.17 -12.42 7.33
N PHE A 395 2.44 -13.24 8.37
CA PHE A 395 1.51 -14.28 8.83
C PHE A 395 0.13 -13.73 9.20
N ILE A 396 0.08 -12.61 9.92
CA ILE A 396 -1.19 -12.05 10.41
C ILE A 396 -2.12 -11.69 9.25
N GLY A 397 -1.60 -10.99 8.24
CA GLY A 397 -2.39 -10.57 7.08
C GLY A 397 -2.82 -11.76 6.22
N GLU A 398 -1.91 -12.65 5.88
CA GLU A 398 -2.18 -13.82 5.03
C GLU A 398 -3.14 -14.80 5.71
N PHE A 399 -2.98 -15.04 7.02
CA PHE A 399 -3.87 -15.92 7.78
C PHE A 399 -5.30 -15.38 7.83
N LEU A 400 -5.48 -14.07 8.09
CA LEU A 400 -6.81 -13.44 8.09
C LEU A 400 -7.44 -13.47 6.68
N ILE A 401 -6.65 -13.25 5.63
CA ILE A 401 -7.13 -13.38 4.25
C ILE A 401 -7.62 -14.82 4.00
N LEU A 402 -6.79 -15.82 4.30
CA LEU A 402 -7.18 -17.24 4.13
C LEU A 402 -8.44 -17.58 4.91
N GLN A 403 -8.56 -17.13 6.14
CA GLN A 403 -9.75 -17.37 6.97
C GLN A 403 -10.99 -16.71 6.35
N GLY A 404 -10.91 -15.45 5.94
CA GLY A 404 -12.01 -14.75 5.30
C GLY A 404 -12.42 -15.37 3.96
N VAL A 405 -11.44 -15.76 3.14
CA VAL A 405 -11.67 -16.43 1.87
C VAL A 405 -12.24 -17.83 2.07
N PHE A 406 -11.80 -18.57 3.08
CA PHE A 406 -12.33 -19.91 3.40
C PHE A 406 -13.81 -19.88 3.77
N VAL A 407 -14.24 -18.85 4.50
CA VAL A 407 -15.66 -18.63 4.81
C VAL A 407 -16.48 -18.36 3.54
N ALA A 408 -15.92 -17.61 2.59
CA ALA A 408 -16.57 -17.31 1.31
C ALA A 408 -16.58 -18.53 0.36
N SER A 409 -15.44 -19.22 0.22
CA SER A 409 -15.29 -20.39 -0.65
C SER A 409 -14.04 -21.21 -0.28
N LYS A 410 -14.23 -22.49 0.02
CA LYS A 410 -13.13 -23.42 0.28
C LYS A 410 -12.21 -23.58 -0.93
N LEU A 411 -12.77 -23.55 -2.14
CA LEU A 411 -11.99 -23.67 -3.38
C LEU A 411 -11.06 -22.46 -3.56
N TRP A 412 -11.56 -21.25 -3.33
CA TRP A 412 -10.73 -20.03 -3.40
C TRP A 412 -9.61 -20.05 -2.37
N ALA A 413 -9.91 -20.53 -1.16
CA ALA A 413 -8.91 -20.66 -0.10
C ALA A 413 -7.80 -21.67 -0.47
N ALA A 414 -8.14 -22.76 -1.14
CA ALA A 414 -7.14 -23.74 -1.60
C ALA A 414 -6.16 -23.11 -2.61
N PHE A 415 -6.65 -22.32 -3.55
CA PHE A 415 -5.78 -21.58 -4.48
C PHE A 415 -4.96 -20.50 -3.76
N ALA A 416 -5.54 -19.78 -2.80
CA ALA A 416 -4.81 -18.80 -1.99
C ALA A 416 -3.68 -19.47 -1.20
N ALA A 417 -3.94 -20.63 -0.58
CA ALA A 417 -2.94 -21.41 0.15
C ALA A 417 -1.78 -21.88 -0.75
N SER A 418 -2.05 -22.24 -2.02
CA SER A 418 -0.98 -22.59 -2.97
C SER A 418 -0.03 -21.41 -3.21
N GLY A 419 -0.53 -20.17 -3.18
CA GLY A 419 0.29 -18.96 -3.30
C GLY A 419 1.31 -18.81 -2.16
N ILE A 420 0.93 -19.16 -0.93
CA ILE A 420 1.83 -19.14 0.22
C ILE A 420 2.97 -20.16 0.04
N VAL A 421 2.64 -21.37 -0.41
CA VAL A 421 3.64 -22.43 -0.68
C VAL A 421 4.61 -21.97 -1.78
N LEU A 422 4.09 -21.42 -2.87
CA LEU A 422 4.92 -20.90 -3.96
C LEU A 422 5.75 -19.68 -3.51
N GLY A 423 5.18 -18.82 -2.65
CA GLY A 423 5.87 -17.69 -2.02
C GLY A 423 7.08 -18.15 -1.23
N ALA A 424 6.91 -19.16 -0.37
CA ALA A 424 8.01 -19.78 0.34
C ALA A 424 9.05 -20.37 -0.63
N ALA A 425 8.62 -21.03 -1.69
CA ALA A 425 9.53 -21.66 -2.65
C ALA A 425 10.46 -20.63 -3.31
N TYR A 426 9.95 -19.53 -3.89
CA TYR A 426 10.83 -18.58 -4.58
C TYR A 426 11.68 -17.74 -3.62
N MET A 427 11.17 -17.39 -2.44
CA MET A 427 11.93 -16.60 -1.47
C MET A 427 13.04 -17.41 -0.80
N LEU A 428 12.77 -18.66 -0.38
CA LEU A 428 13.79 -19.54 0.17
C LEU A 428 14.83 -19.95 -0.88
N TYR A 429 14.41 -20.17 -2.14
CA TYR A 429 15.34 -20.39 -3.24
C TYR A 429 16.29 -19.19 -3.42
N LEU A 430 15.76 -17.97 -3.44
CA LEU A 430 16.56 -16.75 -3.53
C LEU A 430 17.56 -16.66 -2.37
N TYR A 431 17.08 -16.84 -1.14
CA TYR A 431 17.92 -16.78 0.06
C TYR A 431 19.03 -17.84 0.03
N GLN A 432 18.67 -19.08 -0.28
CA GLN A 432 19.61 -20.20 -0.38
C GLN A 432 20.71 -19.93 -1.41
N ARG A 433 20.32 -19.47 -2.60
CA ARG A 433 21.28 -19.25 -3.70
C ARG A 433 22.24 -18.12 -3.42
N THR A 434 21.83 -17.10 -2.72
CA THR A 434 22.63 -15.89 -2.50
C THR A 434 23.40 -15.91 -1.19
N MET A 435 22.83 -16.46 -0.11
CA MET A 435 23.43 -16.42 1.23
C MET A 435 24.29 -17.64 1.55
N PHE A 436 23.92 -18.82 1.07
CA PHE A 436 24.63 -20.06 1.37
C PHE A 436 25.60 -20.49 0.28
N GLY A 437 26.37 -21.54 0.57
CA GLY A 437 27.35 -22.11 -0.35
C GLY A 437 28.77 -21.53 -0.19
N LYS A 438 29.55 -21.69 -1.25
CA LYS A 438 30.91 -21.12 -1.36
C LYS A 438 30.84 -19.77 -2.08
N ILE A 439 31.81 -18.91 -1.79
CA ILE A 439 32.02 -17.68 -2.56
C ILE A 439 32.76 -18.08 -3.83
N GLU A 440 32.05 -18.26 -4.93
CA GLU A 440 32.62 -18.65 -6.22
C GLU A 440 33.18 -17.44 -6.98
N ASN A 441 32.55 -16.28 -6.84
CA ASN A 441 33.00 -15.05 -7.49
C ASN A 441 33.92 -14.26 -6.56
N PRO A 442 35.22 -14.08 -6.92
CA PRO A 442 36.20 -13.36 -6.08
C PRO A 442 35.80 -11.92 -5.74
N LYS A 443 34.95 -11.30 -6.58
CA LYS A 443 34.45 -9.93 -6.32
C LYS A 443 33.53 -9.88 -5.08
N ASN A 444 33.05 -11.00 -4.58
CA ASN A 444 32.19 -11.06 -3.38
C ASN A 444 33.01 -11.23 -2.09
N GLU A 445 34.29 -11.62 -2.14
CA GLU A 445 35.11 -11.93 -0.96
C GLU A 445 35.33 -10.73 -0.03
N ARG A 446 35.32 -9.51 -0.59
CA ARG A 446 35.65 -8.28 0.14
C ARG A 446 34.44 -7.33 0.28
N LEU A 447 33.22 -7.86 0.16
CA LEU A 447 32.02 -7.04 0.35
C LEU A 447 31.90 -6.60 1.81
N MET A 448 31.68 -5.31 2.01
CA MET A 448 31.44 -4.77 3.35
C MET A 448 30.01 -5.05 3.78
N ASP A 449 29.83 -5.40 5.04
CA ASP A 449 28.51 -5.58 5.65
C ASP A 449 27.75 -4.24 5.77
N LEU A 450 26.57 -4.25 6.37
CA LEU A 450 25.72 -3.07 6.55
C LEU A 450 26.46 -1.98 7.35
N SER A 451 26.46 -0.78 6.82
CA SER A 451 26.86 0.41 7.58
C SER A 451 25.78 0.79 8.60
N ALA A 452 26.14 1.60 9.59
CA ALA A 452 25.20 2.09 10.60
C ALA A 452 24.00 2.84 9.97
N ARG A 453 24.24 3.62 8.92
CA ARG A 453 23.19 4.32 8.17
C ARG A 453 22.24 3.33 7.48
N GLU A 454 22.77 2.33 6.78
CA GLU A 454 21.97 1.30 6.11
C GLU A 454 21.17 0.51 7.15
N PHE A 455 21.79 0.10 8.27
CA PHE A 455 21.07 -0.59 9.34
C PHE A 455 19.93 0.29 9.91
N ALA A 456 20.13 1.59 10.05
CA ALA A 456 19.09 2.51 10.51
C ALA A 456 17.85 2.53 9.59
N THR A 457 17.99 2.26 8.28
CA THR A 457 16.84 2.13 7.36
C THR A 457 16.05 0.84 7.59
N PHE A 458 16.70 -0.23 8.04
CA PHE A 458 16.05 -1.52 8.33
C PHE A 458 15.45 -1.61 9.73
N ALA A 459 16.04 -0.92 10.71
CA ALA A 459 15.66 -1.04 12.11
C ALA A 459 14.15 -0.83 12.37
N PRO A 460 13.49 0.24 11.89
CA PRO A 460 12.06 0.43 12.10
C PRO A 460 11.22 -0.66 11.40
N LEU A 461 11.67 -1.17 10.24
CA LEU A 461 10.98 -2.22 9.50
C LEU A 461 11.05 -3.57 10.24
N LEU A 462 12.23 -3.90 10.81
CA LEU A 462 12.42 -5.09 11.66
C LEU A 462 11.55 -5.03 12.91
N VAL A 463 11.54 -3.86 13.59
CA VAL A 463 10.70 -3.66 14.79
C VAL A 463 9.23 -3.85 14.45
N LEU A 464 8.73 -3.25 13.38
CA LEU A 464 7.33 -3.39 12.97
C LEU A 464 6.99 -4.81 12.53
N ALA A 465 7.89 -5.50 11.83
CA ALA A 465 7.66 -6.89 11.41
C ALA A 465 7.46 -7.82 12.61
N VAL A 466 8.26 -7.65 13.66
CA VAL A 466 8.13 -8.42 14.90
C VAL A 466 6.92 -7.95 15.72
N TRP A 467 6.72 -6.64 15.86
CA TRP A 467 5.62 -6.10 16.68
C TRP A 467 4.26 -6.53 16.14
N ILE A 468 3.99 -6.33 14.84
CA ILE A 468 2.72 -6.75 14.24
C ILE A 468 2.55 -8.28 14.33
N GLY A 469 3.63 -9.04 14.17
CA GLY A 469 3.58 -10.50 14.23
C GLY A 469 3.28 -11.07 15.60
N LEU A 470 3.83 -10.47 16.67
CA LEU A 470 3.63 -10.92 18.04
C LEU A 470 2.41 -10.29 18.74
N TYR A 471 2.11 -9.04 18.43
CA TYR A 471 1.01 -8.29 19.06
C TYR A 471 0.24 -7.45 18.03
N PRO A 472 -0.58 -8.09 17.16
CA PRO A 472 -1.33 -7.42 16.10
C PRO A 472 -2.49 -6.57 16.61
N LYS A 473 -2.98 -6.83 17.83
CA LYS A 473 -4.20 -6.22 18.39
C LYS A 473 -4.28 -4.69 18.21
N PRO A 474 -3.24 -3.87 18.49
CA PRO A 474 -3.33 -2.42 18.32
C PRO A 474 -3.58 -1.98 16.86
N PHE A 475 -3.16 -2.78 15.89
CA PHE A 475 -3.39 -2.52 14.47
C PHE A 475 -4.80 -2.94 14.05
N LEU A 476 -5.26 -4.11 14.50
CA LEU A 476 -6.58 -4.65 14.21
C LEU A 476 -7.69 -3.79 14.81
N ASP A 477 -7.57 -3.40 16.08
CA ASP A 477 -8.56 -2.56 16.78
C ASP A 477 -8.83 -1.23 16.05
N ARG A 478 -7.83 -0.67 15.36
CA ARG A 478 -7.99 0.59 14.59
C ARG A 478 -8.76 0.41 13.29
N LEU A 479 -8.81 -0.81 12.77
CA LEU A 479 -9.47 -1.12 11.50
C LEU A 479 -10.95 -1.46 11.68
N ASP A 480 -11.32 -1.93 12.85
CA ASP A 480 -12.65 -2.55 13.08
C ASP A 480 -13.80 -1.64 12.63
N THR A 481 -13.88 -0.41 13.12
CA THR A 481 -14.97 0.51 12.75
C THR A 481 -14.94 0.92 11.27
N SER A 482 -13.75 1.09 10.68
CA SER A 482 -13.62 1.39 9.24
C SER A 482 -14.08 0.22 8.38
N VAL A 483 -13.74 -1.02 8.77
CA VAL A 483 -14.17 -2.24 8.08
C VAL A 483 -15.68 -2.43 8.21
N GLN A 484 -16.25 -2.25 9.41
CA GLN A 484 -17.69 -2.37 9.64
C GLN A 484 -18.48 -1.36 8.78
N ARG A 485 -18.01 -0.13 8.62
CA ARG A 485 -18.63 0.86 7.74
C ARG A 485 -18.70 0.38 6.29
N VAL A 486 -17.62 -0.20 5.76
CA VAL A 486 -17.61 -0.75 4.40
C VAL A 486 -18.53 -1.97 4.30
N ILE A 487 -18.45 -2.88 5.26
CA ILE A 487 -19.27 -4.10 5.30
C ILE A 487 -20.77 -3.77 5.35
N ALA A 488 -21.18 -2.77 6.12
CA ALA A 488 -22.58 -2.33 6.18
C ALA A 488 -23.14 -1.95 4.80
N ARG A 489 -22.31 -1.50 3.86
CA ARG A 489 -22.69 -1.16 2.48
C ARG A 489 -22.70 -2.36 1.54
N VAL A 490 -21.65 -3.20 1.60
CA VAL A 490 -21.46 -4.28 0.61
C VAL A 490 -22.03 -5.62 1.02
N SER A 491 -22.14 -5.88 2.33
CA SER A 491 -22.59 -7.17 2.88
C SER A 491 -23.36 -6.98 4.19
N PRO A 492 -24.55 -6.34 4.15
CA PRO A 492 -25.31 -5.96 5.36
C PRO A 492 -25.68 -7.14 6.27
N GLN A 493 -25.70 -8.37 5.74
CA GLN A 493 -25.93 -9.58 6.54
C GLN A 493 -24.87 -9.78 7.65
N TYR A 494 -23.62 -9.40 7.42
CA TYR A 494 -22.56 -9.48 8.44
C TYR A 494 -22.66 -8.34 9.46
N ALA A 495 -23.16 -7.16 9.06
CA ALA A 495 -23.38 -6.03 9.97
C ALA A 495 -24.50 -6.33 10.98
N GLN A 496 -25.57 -6.98 10.56
CA GLN A 496 -26.71 -7.36 11.42
C GLN A 496 -26.32 -8.45 12.43
N GLY A 497 -25.50 -9.43 12.03
CA GLY A 497 -25.03 -10.49 12.92
C GLY A 497 -24.15 -9.97 14.08
N ALA A 498 -23.35 -8.94 13.83
CA ALA A 498 -22.55 -8.30 14.88
C ALA A 498 -23.42 -7.53 15.90
N ALA A 499 -24.49 -6.87 15.46
CA ALA A 499 -25.44 -6.18 16.34
C ALA A 499 -26.22 -7.16 17.22
N ALA A 500 -26.59 -8.33 16.70
CA ALA A 500 -27.29 -9.35 17.45
C ALA A 500 -26.43 -10.01 18.54
N SER A 501 -25.11 -10.14 18.30
CA SER A 501 -24.19 -10.73 19.27
C SER A 501 -23.78 -9.77 20.40
N THR A 502 -24.05 -8.47 20.26
CA THR A 502 -23.77 -7.45 21.28
C THR A 502 -24.98 -7.14 22.20
N GLN A 503 -26.17 -7.69 21.92
CA GLN A 503 -27.28 -7.60 22.88
C GLN A 503 -26.99 -8.57 24.04
N PRO A 504 -26.94 -8.09 25.31
CA PRO A 504 -26.87 -9.00 26.44
C PRO A 504 -28.14 -9.87 26.41
N ALA A 505 -27.93 -11.18 26.54
CA ALA A 505 -29.04 -12.14 26.62
C ALA A 505 -30.08 -11.58 27.58
N ALA A 506 -31.25 -11.20 27.04
CA ALA A 506 -32.35 -10.77 27.86
C ALA A 506 -32.63 -11.91 28.86
N SER A 507 -32.42 -11.64 30.13
CA SER A 507 -32.69 -12.52 31.25
C SER A 507 -34.09 -13.08 31.06
N ALA A 508 -34.20 -14.39 30.77
CA ALA A 508 -35.43 -15.11 30.81
C ALA A 508 -35.93 -15.11 32.26
N ALA A 509 -36.73 -14.11 32.60
CA ALA A 509 -37.48 -14.10 33.85
C ALA A 509 -38.51 -15.22 33.77
N THR A 510 -38.22 -16.32 34.42
CA THR A 510 -39.18 -17.41 34.67
C THR A 510 -40.37 -16.84 35.45
N PRO A 511 -41.61 -16.98 34.99
CA PRO A 511 -42.76 -16.57 35.80
C PRO A 511 -42.87 -17.49 37.03
N VAL A 512 -42.70 -16.90 38.21
CA VAL A 512 -43.00 -17.58 39.48
C VAL A 512 -44.50 -17.85 39.52
N ALA A 513 -44.88 -19.12 39.43
CA ALA A 513 -46.26 -19.58 39.66
C ALA A 513 -46.60 -19.38 41.14
N THR A 514 -47.49 -18.45 41.47
CA THR A 514 -48.15 -18.32 42.76
C THR A 514 -49.13 -19.46 42.92
N GLN A 515 -48.72 -20.48 43.65
CA GLN A 515 -49.69 -21.44 44.22
C GLN A 515 -50.45 -20.74 45.34
N GLY A 516 -51.77 -20.52 45.13
CA GLY A 516 -52.71 -20.09 46.16
C GLY A 516 -53.06 -21.25 47.09
N THR A 517 -52.85 -21.01 48.34
CA THR A 517 -53.36 -21.89 49.45
C THR A 517 -54.86 -21.85 49.57
N ARG A 518 -55.42 -23.03 49.64
CA ARG A 518 -56.61 -23.39 50.50
C ARG A 518 -56.24 -24.61 51.28
#